data_340e1a92c9d051950daea713a565aca8
#
_entry.id   340e1a92c9d051950daea713a565aca8
#
_cell.length_a   1.000
_cell.length_b   1.000
_cell.length_c   1.000
_cell.angle_alpha   90.00
_cell.angle_beta   90.00
_cell.angle_gamma   90.00
#
_symmetry.space_group_name_H-M   'P 1'
#
loop_
_entity.id
_entity.type
_entity.pdbx_description
1 polymer ?
#
loop_
_entity_poly.entity_id
_entity_poly.type
_entity_poly.pdbx_seq_one_letter_code
_entity_poly.pdbx_strand_id
1 'polypeptide(L)'
;MITFYKYHGAGNDFIIIDNRDKKFDVQNTKKIALLCDRHFGVGADGLILLESSDKADCFMNYYNADGTIAEMCGNGVRCAAKFFLELTKSSKKELLIDTRAGIKKIICNSGGSFSVNMGAPIFSHKDFPKNSLVLENIEFNFVSMGNPHAVGFVKSLNDIDISNIGPKIENNFHFPNKINVELVEKVSDTHFKVK
;
A
#
# COMPACT_ATOMS: atom_id res chain seq x y z
N MET A 1 10.09 -15.47 -21.75
CA MET A 1 10.85 -14.60 -20.79
C MET A 1 9.92 -13.48 -20.38
N ILE A 2 9.86 -13.14 -19.08
CA ILE A 2 9.03 -12.03 -18.55
C ILE A 2 9.98 -10.95 -18.10
N THR A 3 9.79 -9.74 -18.61
CA THR A 3 10.53 -8.56 -18.17
C THR A 3 9.82 -7.96 -16.96
N PHE A 4 10.57 -7.64 -15.93
CA PHE A 4 10.05 -6.95 -14.75
C PHE A 4 10.90 -5.71 -14.42
N TYR A 5 10.32 -4.85 -13.63
CA TYR A 5 10.95 -3.64 -13.14
C TYR A 5 10.83 -3.59 -11.62
N LYS A 6 11.79 -2.94 -10.97
CA LYS A 6 11.83 -2.81 -9.52
C LYS A 6 11.62 -1.34 -9.14
N TYR A 7 10.60 -1.07 -8.34
CA TYR A 7 10.28 0.28 -7.84
C TYR A 7 10.04 0.25 -6.34
N HIS A 8 10.14 1.38 -5.70
CA HIS A 8 9.71 1.56 -4.32
C HIS A 8 9.09 2.94 -4.08
N GLY A 9 8.17 3.01 -3.13
CA GLY A 9 7.61 4.24 -2.59
C GLY A 9 7.81 4.24 -1.08
N ALA A 10 8.65 5.16 -0.57
CA ALA A 10 8.98 5.25 0.85
C ALA A 10 9.53 3.93 1.45
N GLY A 11 10.34 3.18 0.69
CA GLY A 11 10.91 1.90 1.13
C GLY A 11 10.04 0.67 0.84
N ASN A 12 8.74 0.82 0.69
CA ASN A 12 7.82 -0.25 0.30
C ASN A 12 8.05 -0.58 -1.19
N ASP A 13 8.55 -1.77 -1.49
CA ASP A 13 9.12 -2.12 -2.79
C ASP A 13 8.26 -3.11 -3.58
N PHE A 14 8.25 -2.95 -4.90
CA PHE A 14 7.38 -3.69 -5.79
C PHE A 14 8.13 -4.23 -7.00
N ILE A 15 7.76 -5.43 -7.42
CA ILE A 15 7.99 -5.92 -8.76
C ILE A 15 6.86 -5.38 -9.63
N ILE A 16 7.18 -4.72 -10.75
CA ILE A 16 6.18 -4.23 -11.70
C ILE A 16 6.39 -4.90 -13.06
N ILE A 17 5.31 -5.37 -13.65
CA ILE A 17 5.31 -6.01 -14.97
C ILE A 17 4.30 -5.29 -15.87
N ASP A 18 4.69 -4.95 -17.09
CA ASP A 18 3.76 -4.58 -18.15
C ASP A 18 2.98 -5.83 -18.58
N ASN A 19 1.73 -5.92 -18.17
CA ASN A 19 0.84 -7.05 -18.47
C ASN A 19 -0.35 -6.64 -19.34
N ARG A 20 -0.21 -5.56 -20.13
CA ARG A 20 -1.26 -5.11 -21.04
C ARG A 20 -1.58 -6.15 -22.13
N ASP A 21 -0.65 -7.02 -22.44
CA ASP A 21 -0.82 -8.17 -23.34
C ASP A 21 -1.33 -9.44 -22.63
N LYS A 22 -1.55 -9.39 -21.32
CA LYS A 22 -2.07 -10.47 -20.45
C LYS A 22 -1.26 -11.77 -20.50
N LYS A 23 0.05 -11.68 -20.69
CA LYS A 23 0.93 -12.86 -20.75
C LYS A 23 1.31 -13.42 -19.36
N PHE A 24 1.14 -12.64 -18.30
CA PHE A 24 1.39 -13.13 -16.95
C PHE A 24 0.18 -13.92 -16.43
N ASP A 25 0.42 -15.15 -15.98
CA ASP A 25 -0.61 -16.00 -15.39
C ASP A 25 -0.91 -15.54 -13.95
N VAL A 26 -2.02 -14.82 -13.79
CA VAL A 26 -2.50 -14.28 -12.51
C VAL A 26 -3.11 -15.33 -11.58
N GLN A 27 -3.45 -16.52 -12.09
CA GLN A 27 -4.02 -17.58 -11.27
C GLN A 27 -2.95 -18.33 -10.46
N ASN A 28 -1.70 -18.21 -10.84
CA ASN A 28 -0.60 -18.87 -10.18
C ASN A 28 -0.06 -18.02 -8.99
N THR A 29 -0.80 -18.03 -7.89
CA THR A 29 -0.45 -17.30 -6.66
C THR A 29 0.89 -17.76 -6.08
N LYS A 30 1.24 -19.06 -6.21
CA LYS A 30 2.54 -19.59 -5.78
C LYS A 30 3.70 -18.98 -6.56
N LYS A 31 3.51 -18.72 -7.86
CA LYS A 31 4.51 -18.04 -8.69
C LYS A 31 4.69 -16.60 -8.26
N ILE A 32 3.61 -15.90 -7.90
CA ILE A 32 3.67 -14.54 -7.37
C ILE A 32 4.45 -14.53 -6.06
N ALA A 33 4.12 -15.43 -5.13
CA ALA A 33 4.82 -15.54 -3.85
C ALA A 33 6.31 -15.86 -4.04
N LEU A 34 6.65 -16.77 -4.96
CA LEU A 34 8.04 -17.07 -5.28
C LEU A 34 8.79 -15.86 -5.86
N LEU A 35 8.16 -15.09 -6.75
CA LEU A 35 8.78 -13.87 -7.28
C LEU A 35 9.06 -12.84 -6.19
N CYS A 36 8.15 -12.72 -5.21
CA CYS A 36 8.28 -11.79 -4.08
C CYS A 36 9.20 -12.30 -2.96
N ASP A 37 9.56 -13.58 -2.97
CA ASP A 37 10.49 -14.15 -1.98
C ASP A 37 11.87 -13.49 -2.08
N ARG A 38 12.39 -13.02 -0.92
CA ARG A 38 13.68 -12.25 -0.89
C ARG A 38 14.91 -13.14 -0.96
N HIS A 39 14.74 -14.46 -0.81
CA HIS A 39 15.84 -15.44 -0.83
C HIS A 39 15.87 -16.25 -2.15
N PHE A 40 14.70 -16.64 -2.62
CA PHE A 40 14.57 -17.54 -3.78
C PHE A 40 13.99 -16.87 -5.03
N GLY A 41 13.51 -15.63 -4.92
CA GLY A 41 12.94 -14.84 -5.99
C GLY A 41 13.68 -13.53 -6.23
N VAL A 42 12.97 -12.57 -6.80
CA VAL A 42 13.44 -11.18 -6.97
C VAL A 42 13.40 -10.43 -5.64
N GLY A 43 12.44 -10.77 -4.79
CA GLY A 43 12.18 -10.15 -3.50
C GLY A 43 11.43 -8.83 -3.61
N ALA A 44 10.26 -8.73 -2.99
CA ALA A 44 9.45 -7.50 -2.91
C ALA A 44 8.35 -7.64 -1.87
N ASP A 45 7.78 -6.51 -1.45
CA ASP A 45 6.58 -6.45 -0.62
C ASP A 45 5.32 -6.78 -1.43
N GLY A 46 5.40 -6.75 -2.76
CA GLY A 46 4.31 -7.16 -3.62
C GLY A 46 4.60 -7.06 -5.11
N LEU A 47 3.66 -7.58 -5.90
CA LEU A 47 3.68 -7.56 -7.36
C LEU A 47 2.58 -6.66 -7.89
N ILE A 48 2.92 -5.77 -8.82
CA ILE A 48 1.98 -4.95 -9.57
C ILE A 48 2.03 -5.36 -11.04
N LEU A 49 0.90 -5.77 -11.58
CA LEU A 49 0.73 -5.93 -13.02
C LEU A 49 0.05 -4.67 -13.55
N LEU A 50 0.72 -3.98 -14.47
CA LEU A 50 0.13 -2.85 -15.17
C LEU A 50 -0.66 -3.38 -16.35
N GLU A 51 -1.96 -3.21 -16.32
CA GLU A 51 -2.87 -3.74 -17.34
C GLU A 51 -3.64 -2.61 -18.03
N SER A 52 -4.27 -2.90 -19.16
CA SER A 52 -5.16 -1.96 -19.84
C SER A 52 -6.44 -1.76 -19.04
N SER A 53 -7.00 -0.54 -19.10
CA SER A 53 -8.29 -0.20 -18.51
C SER A 53 -9.15 0.51 -19.55
N ASP A 54 -10.45 0.22 -19.56
CA ASP A 54 -11.44 0.93 -20.38
C ASP A 54 -11.95 2.22 -19.70
N LYS A 55 -11.55 2.44 -18.43
CA LYS A 55 -12.07 3.52 -17.59
C LYS A 55 -11.02 4.55 -17.19
N ALA A 56 -9.74 4.20 -17.35
CA ALA A 56 -8.61 4.98 -16.86
C ALA A 56 -7.39 4.81 -17.78
N ASP A 57 -6.30 5.48 -17.47
CA ASP A 57 -5.06 5.36 -18.24
C ASP A 57 -4.47 3.94 -18.19
N CYS A 58 -4.63 3.26 -17.04
CA CYS A 58 -4.27 1.85 -16.86
C CYS A 58 -5.01 1.26 -15.65
N PHE A 59 -4.92 -0.06 -15.51
CA PHE A 59 -5.36 -0.79 -14.32
C PHE A 59 -4.15 -1.29 -13.54
N MET A 60 -4.12 -0.98 -12.24
CA MET A 60 -3.13 -1.51 -11.31
C MET A 60 -3.68 -2.79 -10.66
N ASN A 61 -3.25 -3.93 -11.17
CA ASN A 61 -3.59 -5.23 -10.62
C ASN A 61 -2.52 -5.62 -9.58
N TYR A 62 -2.84 -5.42 -8.30
CA TYR A 62 -1.88 -5.54 -7.20
C TYR A 62 -2.08 -6.82 -6.40
N TYR A 63 -0.96 -7.46 -6.04
CA TYR A 63 -0.85 -8.66 -5.23
C TYR A 63 0.15 -8.45 -4.09
N ASN A 64 -0.19 -8.93 -2.90
CA ASN A 64 0.73 -9.01 -1.76
C ASN A 64 1.88 -10.01 -2.03
N ALA A 65 2.91 -9.95 -1.20
CA ALA A 65 4.08 -10.84 -1.33
C ALA A 65 3.73 -12.33 -1.21
N ASP A 66 2.65 -12.68 -0.52
CA ASP A 66 2.17 -14.07 -0.39
C ASP A 66 1.33 -14.55 -1.58
N GLY A 67 1.13 -13.70 -2.59
CA GLY A 67 0.32 -13.97 -3.77
C GLY A 67 -1.17 -13.69 -3.59
N THR A 68 -1.61 -13.23 -2.42
CA THR A 68 -3.00 -12.83 -2.22
C THR A 68 -3.32 -11.52 -2.95
N ILE A 69 -4.57 -11.39 -3.37
CA ILE A 69 -5.07 -10.18 -4.00
C ILE A 69 -5.12 -9.04 -2.98
N ALA A 70 -4.64 -7.87 -3.36
CA ALA A 70 -4.79 -6.64 -2.60
C ALA A 70 -5.60 -5.60 -3.36
N GLU A 71 -6.39 -4.80 -2.64
CA GLU A 71 -7.30 -3.84 -3.27
C GLU A 71 -6.57 -2.60 -3.75
N MET A 72 -5.70 -2.03 -2.90
CA MET A 72 -5.00 -0.78 -3.17
C MET A 72 -3.81 -0.59 -2.22
N CYS A 73 -2.77 0.10 -2.71
CA CYS A 73 -1.63 0.55 -1.93
C CYS A 73 -1.21 1.94 -2.41
N GLY A 74 -1.18 2.94 -1.52
CA GLY A 74 -0.80 4.31 -1.85
C GLY A 74 0.64 4.43 -2.36
N ASN A 75 1.57 3.63 -1.83
CA ASN A 75 2.94 3.54 -2.31
C ASN A 75 2.98 2.89 -3.70
N GLY A 76 2.24 1.79 -3.86
CA GLY A 76 2.16 1.03 -5.12
C GLY A 76 1.58 1.86 -6.26
N VAL A 77 0.52 2.62 -6.04
CA VAL A 77 -0.09 3.43 -7.11
C VAL A 77 0.82 4.57 -7.59
N ARG A 78 1.68 5.12 -6.71
CA ARG A 78 2.71 6.08 -7.13
C ARG A 78 3.78 5.41 -8.00
N CYS A 79 4.18 4.20 -7.64
CA CYS A 79 5.11 3.40 -8.45
C CYS A 79 4.51 3.03 -9.81
N ALA A 80 3.24 2.62 -9.84
CA ALA A 80 2.50 2.32 -11.07
C ALA A 80 2.38 3.57 -11.98
N ALA A 81 2.10 4.74 -11.39
CA ALA A 81 2.04 6.01 -12.13
C ALA A 81 3.37 6.34 -12.79
N LYS A 82 4.47 6.25 -12.03
CA LYS A 82 5.82 6.48 -12.56
C LYS A 82 6.14 5.51 -13.69
N PHE A 83 5.90 4.23 -13.47
CA PHE A 83 6.15 3.20 -14.46
C PHE A 83 5.33 3.41 -15.74
N PHE A 84 4.04 3.76 -15.61
CA PHE A 84 3.17 4.06 -16.76
C PHE A 84 3.72 5.22 -17.60
N LEU A 85 4.14 6.32 -16.97
CA LEU A 85 4.70 7.47 -17.68
C LEU A 85 5.99 7.12 -18.43
N GLU A 86 6.89 6.37 -17.78
CA GLU A 86 8.14 5.94 -18.40
C GLU A 86 7.91 4.97 -19.55
N LEU A 87 7.01 3.99 -19.36
CA LEU A 87 6.66 2.98 -20.36
C LEU A 87 6.01 3.57 -21.60
N THR A 88 5.13 4.56 -21.41
CA THR A 88 4.39 5.20 -22.51
C THR A 88 5.08 6.47 -23.02
N LYS A 89 6.19 6.88 -22.40
CA LYS A 89 6.88 8.16 -22.66
C LYS A 89 5.92 9.35 -22.59
N SER A 90 4.94 9.27 -21.69
CA SER A 90 3.90 10.28 -21.51
C SER A 90 4.38 11.42 -20.62
N SER A 91 4.01 12.64 -20.98
CA SER A 91 4.25 13.84 -20.16
C SER A 91 2.98 14.35 -19.47
N LYS A 92 2.00 13.48 -19.27
CA LYS A 92 0.74 13.83 -18.57
C LYS A 92 1.06 14.35 -17.17
N LYS A 93 0.43 15.44 -16.79
CA LYS A 93 0.50 16.00 -15.42
C LYS A 93 -0.54 15.39 -14.48
N GLU A 94 -1.48 14.67 -15.02
CA GLU A 94 -2.55 14.00 -14.30
C GLU A 94 -2.79 12.63 -14.93
N LEU A 95 -2.95 11.61 -14.07
CA LEU A 95 -3.29 10.25 -14.47
C LEU A 95 -4.51 9.78 -13.68
N LEU A 96 -5.31 8.97 -14.33
CA LEU A 96 -6.33 8.15 -13.70
C LEU A 96 -5.84 6.70 -13.71
N ILE A 97 -5.72 6.09 -12.55
CA ILE A 97 -5.35 4.68 -12.41
C ILE A 97 -6.53 3.93 -11.81
N ASP A 98 -7.04 2.97 -12.55
CA ASP A 98 -8.06 2.06 -12.08
C ASP A 98 -7.45 1.04 -11.10
N THR A 99 -8.14 0.77 -10.00
CA THR A 99 -7.74 -0.19 -8.97
C THR A 99 -8.94 -0.95 -8.48
N ARG A 100 -8.76 -2.03 -7.73
CA ARG A 100 -9.89 -2.73 -7.09
C ARG A 100 -10.64 -1.87 -6.09
N ALA A 101 -9.99 -0.86 -5.53
CA ALA A 101 -10.62 0.16 -4.66
C ALA A 101 -11.10 1.40 -5.44
N GLY A 102 -11.42 1.24 -6.74
CA GLY A 102 -11.88 2.30 -7.62
C GLY A 102 -10.76 3.13 -8.26
N ILE A 103 -11.17 4.08 -9.08
CA ILE A 103 -10.25 4.94 -9.84
C ILE A 103 -9.59 5.93 -8.89
N LYS A 104 -8.26 6.01 -8.96
CA LYS A 104 -7.45 6.99 -8.24
C LYS A 104 -6.93 8.05 -9.18
N LYS A 105 -7.09 9.30 -8.77
CA LYS A 105 -6.51 10.46 -9.46
C LYS A 105 -5.12 10.73 -8.90
N ILE A 106 -4.14 10.80 -9.80
CA ILE A 106 -2.75 11.05 -9.47
C ILE A 106 -2.29 12.33 -10.16
N ILE A 107 -1.68 13.24 -9.40
CA ILE A 107 -1.03 14.43 -9.92
C ILE A 107 0.46 14.19 -9.96
N CYS A 108 1.05 14.41 -11.15
CA CYS A 108 2.48 14.32 -11.39
C CYS A 108 3.10 15.68 -11.10
N ASN A 109 3.75 15.81 -9.95
CA ASN A 109 4.32 17.07 -9.50
C ASN A 109 5.66 17.38 -10.22
N SER A 110 6.02 18.66 -10.24
CA SER A 110 7.38 19.07 -10.60
C SER A 110 8.38 18.43 -9.63
N GLY A 111 9.49 17.88 -10.15
CA GLY A 111 10.49 17.18 -9.33
C GLY A 111 10.26 15.67 -9.19
N GLY A 112 9.27 15.10 -9.91
CA GLY A 112 9.10 13.66 -10.04
C GLY A 112 8.39 12.98 -8.86
N SER A 113 7.77 13.75 -7.96
CA SER A 113 6.89 13.21 -6.93
C SER A 113 5.44 13.10 -7.42
N PHE A 114 4.62 12.33 -6.70
CA PHE A 114 3.23 12.07 -7.07
C PHE A 114 2.31 12.32 -5.89
N SER A 115 1.25 13.09 -6.12
CA SER A 115 0.14 13.24 -5.18
C SER A 115 -1.02 12.34 -5.59
N VAL A 116 -1.54 11.56 -4.64
CA VAL A 116 -2.64 10.62 -4.89
C VAL A 116 -3.86 11.05 -4.11
N ASN A 117 -5.00 11.16 -4.77
CA ASN A 117 -6.26 11.32 -4.07
C ASN A 117 -6.70 9.97 -3.52
N MET A 118 -6.53 9.77 -2.22
CA MET A 118 -6.90 8.54 -1.51
C MET A 118 -8.39 8.49 -1.15
N GLY A 119 -9.12 9.59 -1.32
CA GLY A 119 -10.48 9.76 -0.85
C GLY A 119 -10.55 10.30 0.59
N ALA A 120 -11.74 10.33 1.16
CA ALA A 120 -11.95 10.74 2.54
C ALA A 120 -11.64 9.60 3.51
N PRO A 121 -11.09 9.90 4.71
CA PRO A 121 -10.89 8.90 5.74
C PRO A 121 -12.24 8.40 6.28
N ILE A 122 -12.33 7.11 6.57
CA ILE A 122 -13.50 6.46 7.14
C ILE A 122 -13.18 6.09 8.59
N PHE A 123 -13.86 6.73 9.54
CA PHE A 123 -13.65 6.52 10.97
C PHE A 123 -14.66 5.52 11.59
N SER A 124 -15.70 5.11 10.83
CA SER A 124 -16.67 4.12 11.24
C SER A 124 -16.73 3.02 10.19
N HIS A 125 -16.24 1.83 10.52
CA HIS A 125 -16.24 0.66 9.65
C HIS A 125 -16.72 -0.56 10.43
N LYS A 126 -17.34 -1.54 9.75
CA LYS A 126 -17.88 -2.76 10.39
C LYS A 126 -16.81 -3.58 11.13
N ASP A 127 -15.56 -3.51 10.68
CA ASP A 127 -14.42 -4.23 11.25
C ASP A 127 -13.70 -3.42 12.34
N PHE A 128 -14.18 -2.21 12.67
CA PHE A 128 -13.62 -1.40 13.73
C PHE A 128 -14.37 -1.61 15.05
N PRO A 129 -13.65 -1.64 16.17
CA PRO A 129 -14.28 -1.43 17.47
C PRO A 129 -15.04 -0.11 17.51
N LYS A 130 -16.18 -0.07 18.24
CA LYS A 130 -17.01 1.15 18.32
C LYS A 130 -16.32 2.34 18.97
N ASN A 131 -15.33 2.06 19.82
CA ASN A 131 -14.56 3.06 20.56
C ASN A 131 -13.07 2.76 20.40
N SER A 132 -12.21 3.70 20.83
CA SER A 132 -10.79 3.44 20.99
C SER A 132 -10.55 2.21 21.87
N LEU A 133 -9.44 1.53 21.66
CA LEU A 133 -9.00 0.40 22.48
C LEU A 133 -7.63 0.69 23.08
N VAL A 134 -7.44 0.26 24.32
CA VAL A 134 -6.13 0.25 24.96
C VAL A 134 -5.51 -1.13 24.77
N LEU A 135 -4.44 -1.21 23.96
CA LEU A 135 -3.67 -2.42 23.68
C LEU A 135 -2.20 -2.13 23.98
N GLU A 136 -1.49 -3.04 24.64
CA GLU A 136 -0.08 -2.86 25.04
C GLU A 136 0.18 -1.50 25.76
N ASN A 137 -0.76 -1.06 26.59
CA ASN A 137 -0.77 0.24 27.29
C ASN A 137 -0.81 1.49 26.39
N ILE A 138 -1.21 1.36 25.14
CA ILE A 138 -1.37 2.46 24.19
C ILE A 138 -2.83 2.51 23.75
N GLU A 139 -3.41 3.71 23.73
CA GLU A 139 -4.76 3.95 23.21
C GLU A 139 -4.71 4.08 21.70
N PHE A 140 -5.46 3.23 21.00
CA PHE A 140 -5.59 3.21 19.54
C PHE A 140 -6.94 3.73 19.07
N ASN A 141 -6.91 4.62 18.09
CA ASN A 141 -8.04 5.04 17.29
C ASN A 141 -7.95 4.38 15.91
N PHE A 142 -9.10 4.25 15.24
CA PHE A 142 -9.20 3.49 13.99
C PHE A 142 -9.61 4.38 12.83
N VAL A 143 -8.98 4.15 11.69
CA VAL A 143 -9.27 4.85 10.44
C VAL A 143 -9.05 3.92 9.25
N SER A 144 -9.86 4.05 8.22
CA SER A 144 -9.62 3.38 6.94
C SER A 144 -9.38 4.43 5.85
N MET A 145 -8.34 4.18 5.06
CA MET A 145 -8.03 4.88 3.81
C MET A 145 -8.17 3.95 2.59
N GLY A 146 -9.03 2.93 2.72
CA GLY A 146 -9.19 1.80 1.80
C GLY A 146 -8.68 0.49 2.40
N ASN A 147 -7.78 0.56 3.39
CA ASN A 147 -7.36 -0.52 4.27
C ASN A 147 -7.44 -0.04 5.73
N PRO A 148 -7.62 -0.94 6.71
CA PRO A 148 -7.78 -0.56 8.10
C PRO A 148 -6.45 -0.21 8.77
N HIS A 149 -6.48 0.82 9.62
CA HIS A 149 -5.35 1.30 10.41
C HIS A 149 -5.73 1.52 11.87
N ALA A 150 -4.87 1.08 12.79
CA ALA A 150 -4.89 1.38 14.22
C ALA A 150 -3.79 2.38 14.52
N VAL A 151 -4.16 3.59 14.90
CA VAL A 151 -3.24 4.70 15.12
C VAL A 151 -3.16 5.01 16.61
N GLY A 152 -1.98 4.82 17.21
CA GLY A 152 -1.69 5.10 18.60
C GLY A 152 -0.75 6.29 18.75
N PHE A 153 -1.16 7.32 19.54
CA PHE A 153 -0.27 8.44 19.86
C PHE A 153 0.57 8.12 21.09
N VAL A 154 1.88 8.34 20.97
CA VAL A 154 2.86 8.06 22.01
C VAL A 154 3.73 9.28 22.29
N LYS A 155 4.33 9.33 23.47
CA LYS A 155 5.21 10.45 23.87
C LYS A 155 6.55 10.42 23.13
N SER A 156 7.10 9.23 22.92
CA SER A 156 8.39 9.01 22.26
C SER A 156 8.36 7.67 21.53
N LEU A 157 8.75 7.66 20.27
CA LEU A 157 8.92 6.43 19.47
C LEU A 157 10.21 5.68 19.81
N ASN A 158 11.17 6.34 20.46
CA ASN A 158 12.45 5.72 20.80
C ASN A 158 12.31 4.64 21.89
N ASP A 159 11.29 4.81 22.76
CA ASP A 159 11.06 3.94 23.91
C ASP A 159 10.20 2.71 23.56
N ILE A 160 9.81 2.57 22.29
CA ILE A 160 8.88 1.54 21.85
C ILE A 160 9.49 0.67 20.76
N ASP A 161 9.55 -0.62 21.03
CA ASP A 161 9.88 -1.65 20.03
C ASP A 161 8.63 -2.08 19.28
N ILE A 162 8.38 -1.43 18.14
CA ILE A 162 7.23 -1.75 17.27
C ILE A 162 7.31 -3.17 16.72
N SER A 163 8.51 -3.72 16.55
CA SER A 163 8.69 -5.08 16.04
C SER A 163 8.17 -6.12 17.03
N ASN A 164 8.12 -5.78 18.31
CA ASN A 164 7.55 -6.62 19.36
C ASN A 164 6.05 -6.41 19.54
N ILE A 165 5.60 -5.13 19.65
CA ILE A 165 4.18 -4.86 19.95
C ILE A 165 3.29 -4.85 18.72
N GLY A 166 3.80 -4.44 17.55
CA GLY A 166 3.03 -4.37 16.31
C GLY A 166 2.33 -5.68 15.96
N PRO A 167 3.03 -6.83 15.90
CA PRO A 167 2.42 -8.13 15.61
C PRO A 167 1.34 -8.56 16.62
N LYS A 168 1.47 -8.17 17.90
CA LYS A 168 0.46 -8.47 18.93
C LYS A 168 -0.83 -7.68 18.69
N ILE A 169 -0.71 -6.44 18.22
CA ILE A 169 -1.85 -5.59 17.91
C ILE A 169 -2.47 -6.01 16.58
N GLU A 170 -1.66 -6.19 15.54
CA GLU A 170 -2.10 -6.63 14.21
C GLU A 170 -2.95 -7.91 14.26
N ASN A 171 -2.51 -8.88 15.09
CA ASN A 171 -3.16 -10.18 15.21
C ASN A 171 -4.10 -10.26 16.43
N ASN A 172 -4.49 -9.13 17.01
CA ASN A 172 -5.41 -9.12 18.15
C ASN A 172 -6.81 -9.61 17.72
N PHE A 173 -7.50 -10.32 18.61
CA PHE A 173 -8.81 -10.91 18.36
C PHE A 173 -9.89 -9.87 17.96
N HIS A 174 -9.71 -8.60 18.31
CA HIS A 174 -10.57 -7.52 17.84
C HIS A 174 -10.47 -7.25 16.34
N PHE A 175 -9.43 -7.74 15.67
CA PHE A 175 -9.15 -7.52 14.25
C PHE A 175 -9.07 -8.85 13.49
N PRO A 176 -10.19 -9.51 13.22
CA PRO A 176 -10.20 -10.83 12.59
C PRO A 176 -9.57 -10.84 11.18
N ASN A 177 -9.57 -9.69 10.50
CA ASN A 177 -8.97 -9.50 9.18
C ASN A 177 -7.62 -8.78 9.25
N LYS A 178 -7.00 -8.73 10.45
CA LYS A 178 -5.80 -7.95 10.75
C LYS A 178 -6.00 -6.43 10.60
N ILE A 179 -5.02 -5.66 11.02
CA ILE A 179 -5.02 -4.20 10.94
C ILE A 179 -3.58 -3.69 10.79
N ASN A 180 -3.37 -2.63 10.02
CA ASN A 180 -2.10 -1.93 10.02
C ASN A 180 -1.95 -1.16 11.33
N VAL A 181 -0.74 -1.13 11.88
CA VAL A 181 -0.46 -0.51 13.17
C VAL A 181 0.53 0.63 12.97
N GLU A 182 0.14 1.82 13.35
CA GLU A 182 0.98 3.01 13.33
C GLU A 182 1.10 3.62 14.72
N LEU A 183 2.33 3.91 15.11
CA LEU A 183 2.64 4.70 16.31
C LEU A 183 3.08 6.08 15.88
N VAL A 184 2.48 7.10 16.50
CA VAL A 184 2.68 8.50 16.14
C VAL A 184 3.22 9.29 17.32
N GLU A 185 4.38 9.93 17.14
CA GLU A 185 4.93 10.92 18.04
C GLU A 185 4.66 12.32 17.50
N LYS A 186 3.92 13.13 18.25
CA LYS A 186 3.70 14.54 17.89
C LYS A 186 4.91 15.36 18.29
N VAL A 187 5.67 15.85 17.31
CA VAL A 187 6.82 16.73 17.53
C VAL A 187 6.38 18.20 17.64
N SER A 188 5.43 18.61 16.80
CA SER A 188 4.78 19.93 16.83
C SER A 188 3.36 19.83 16.23
N ASP A 189 2.64 20.94 16.11
CA ASP A 189 1.30 20.95 15.52
C ASP A 189 1.28 20.58 14.02
N THR A 190 2.42 20.68 13.37
CA THR A 190 2.55 20.39 11.93
C THR A 190 3.59 19.30 11.63
N HIS A 191 4.23 18.73 12.66
CA HIS A 191 5.28 17.73 12.50
C HIS A 191 5.01 16.50 13.35
N PHE A 192 4.92 15.35 12.71
CA PHE A 192 4.73 14.06 13.35
C PHE A 192 5.80 13.08 12.86
N LYS A 193 6.27 12.23 13.77
CA LYS A 193 7.05 11.04 13.44
C LYS A 193 6.12 9.84 13.49
N VAL A 194 6.32 8.89 12.59
CA VAL A 194 5.51 7.67 12.49
C VAL A 194 6.42 6.45 12.37
N LYS A 195 6.05 5.39 13.07
CA LYS A 195 6.62 4.05 12.91
C LYS A 195 5.52 3.08 12.55
#